data_91a51dc8e34675ba616071ffce1317ab
#
_entry.id   91a51dc8e34675ba616071ffce1317ab
#
_cell.length_a   1.000
_cell.length_b   1.000
_cell.length_c   1.000
_cell.angle_alpha   90.00
_cell.angle_beta   90.00
_cell.angle_gamma   90.00
#
_symmetry.space_group_name_H-M   'P 1'
#
loop_
_entity.id
_entity.type
_entity.pdbx_description
1 polymer ?
#
loop_
_entity_poly.entity_id
_entity_poly.type
_entity_poly.pdbx_seq_one_letter_code
_entity_poly.pdbx_strand_id
1 'polypeptide(L)'
;MMIILGMLGVIINKKINIPNAKEEYKLEDTIVETKEESERYSICVYYPRTPYDILNEEINCNISEYISDFKQCLSTLSENKKYNLNINFESYKFKNYISYVFNISENLGCIHDESYIYTVVYDIKKNKVVKIQDFILKDEKLLDKISEYCYNELLKNDEIAS
;
A
#
# COMPACT_ATOMS: atom_id res chain seq x y z
N MET A 1 -7.14 -1.21 10.18
CA MET A 1 -7.03 0.25 9.96
C MET A 1 -6.26 0.63 8.67
N MET A 2 -5.37 -0.26 8.17
CA MET A 2 -4.60 -0.05 6.91
C MET A 2 -5.44 -0.10 5.62
N ILE A 3 -6.49 -0.92 5.57
CA ILE A 3 -7.36 -1.11 4.38
C ILE A 3 -8.05 0.20 3.94
N ILE A 4 -8.31 1.12 4.89
CA ILE A 4 -9.06 2.36 4.63
C ILE A 4 -8.29 3.36 3.74
N LEU A 5 -6.98 3.44 3.85
CA LEU A 5 -6.18 4.38 3.04
C LEU A 5 -5.99 3.91 1.59
N GLY A 6 -5.84 2.59 1.38
CA GLY A 6 -5.83 2.03 0.04
C GLY A 6 -7.15 2.23 -0.70
N MET A 7 -8.27 2.09 0.03
CA MET A 7 -9.61 2.38 -0.50
C MET A 7 -9.83 3.87 -0.79
N LEU A 8 -9.22 4.79 -0.06
CA LEU A 8 -9.32 6.22 -0.34
C LEU A 8 -8.78 6.58 -1.74
N GLY A 9 -7.70 5.96 -2.18
CA GLY A 9 -7.18 6.13 -3.53
C GLY A 9 -8.17 5.63 -4.60
N VAL A 10 -8.79 4.48 -4.36
CA VAL A 10 -9.79 3.87 -5.27
C VAL A 10 -11.12 4.65 -5.24
N ILE A 11 -11.54 5.13 -4.06
CA ILE A 11 -12.77 5.90 -3.87
C ILE A 11 -12.73 7.22 -4.63
N ILE A 12 -11.61 7.92 -4.58
CA ILE A 12 -11.43 9.22 -5.24
C ILE A 12 -11.54 9.08 -6.76
N ASN A 13 -11.07 7.97 -7.33
CA ASN A 13 -11.13 7.74 -8.78
C ASN A 13 -12.50 7.27 -9.31
N LYS A 14 -13.33 6.58 -8.50
CA LYS A 14 -14.59 5.99 -8.99
C LYS A 14 -15.83 6.90 -8.87
N LYS A 15 -15.89 7.81 -7.92
CA LYS A 15 -17.11 8.60 -7.63
C LYS A 15 -17.03 10.08 -7.96
N ILE A 16 -15.85 10.62 -8.18
CA ILE A 16 -15.73 12.01 -8.60
C ILE A 16 -15.62 11.96 -10.13
N ASN A 17 -16.73 12.32 -10.81
CA ASN A 17 -16.71 12.63 -12.21
C ASN A 17 -15.84 13.90 -12.37
N ILE A 18 -14.52 13.73 -12.40
CA ILE A 18 -13.56 14.81 -12.56
C ILE A 18 -13.49 15.07 -14.07
N PRO A 19 -14.06 16.17 -14.55
CA PRO A 19 -13.84 16.56 -15.93
C PRO A 19 -12.33 16.83 -16.05
N ASN A 20 -11.67 16.11 -16.96
CA ASN A 20 -10.25 16.25 -17.29
C ASN A 20 -9.19 15.73 -16.28
N ALA A 21 -9.37 14.55 -15.71
CA ALA A 21 -8.22 13.78 -15.17
C ALA A 21 -7.42 13.09 -16.31
N LYS A 22 -7.22 13.78 -17.44
CA LYS A 22 -6.37 13.34 -18.58
C LYS A 22 -5.04 14.07 -18.64
N GLU A 23 -4.49 14.48 -17.53
CA GLU A 23 -3.05 14.59 -17.45
C GLU A 23 -2.52 13.24 -16.96
N GLU A 24 -2.13 12.41 -17.91
CA GLU A 24 -1.31 11.23 -17.68
C GLU A 24 0.01 11.73 -17.08
N TYR A 25 0.00 11.90 -15.76
CA TYR A 25 1.19 12.29 -15.05
C TYR A 25 2.14 11.10 -15.13
N LYS A 26 3.11 11.23 -16.02
CA LYS A 26 4.24 10.34 -16.05
C LYS A 26 4.99 10.58 -14.75
N LEU A 27 4.75 9.72 -13.77
CA LEU A 27 5.56 9.68 -12.55
C LEU A 27 7.00 9.50 -13.03
N GLU A 28 7.87 10.45 -12.73
CA GLU A 28 9.33 10.35 -12.99
C GLU A 28 9.99 9.37 -12.01
N ASP A 29 9.20 8.44 -11.50
CA ASP A 29 9.63 7.47 -10.52
C ASP A 29 10.45 6.38 -11.21
N THR A 30 11.58 6.06 -10.64
CA THR A 30 12.34 4.87 -11.01
C THR A 30 11.86 3.72 -10.14
N ILE A 31 11.57 2.57 -10.75
CA ILE A 31 11.26 1.35 -10.00
C ILE A 31 12.56 0.76 -9.47
N VAL A 32 12.62 0.57 -8.16
CA VAL A 32 13.70 -0.15 -7.50
C VAL A 32 13.27 -1.59 -7.31
N GLU A 33 14.10 -2.51 -7.74
CA GLU A 33 13.94 -3.95 -7.54
C GLU A 33 14.98 -4.44 -6.52
N THR A 34 14.52 -5.13 -5.49
CA THR A 34 15.37 -5.84 -4.54
C THR A 34 15.03 -7.32 -4.60
N LYS A 35 16.03 -8.14 -4.92
CA LYS A 35 15.90 -9.61 -4.91
C LYS A 35 16.94 -10.21 -3.99
N GLU A 36 16.49 -11.12 -3.16
CA GLU A 36 17.35 -11.93 -2.31
C GLU A 36 16.88 -13.38 -2.37
N GLU A 37 17.79 -14.28 -2.62
CA GLU A 37 17.50 -15.71 -2.80
C GLU A 37 18.44 -16.54 -1.93
N SER A 38 17.88 -17.51 -1.23
CA SER A 38 18.63 -18.48 -0.44
C SER A 38 17.97 -19.86 -0.56
N GLU A 39 18.55 -20.86 0.04
CA GLU A 39 17.95 -22.21 0.11
C GLU A 39 16.63 -22.18 0.90
N ARG A 40 16.51 -21.30 1.88
CA ARG A 40 15.37 -21.23 2.80
C ARG A 40 14.33 -20.21 2.42
N TYR A 41 14.67 -19.17 1.67
CA TYR A 41 13.72 -18.10 1.33
C TYR A 41 14.02 -17.41 0.01
N SER A 42 12.99 -16.75 -0.49
CA SER A 42 13.05 -15.83 -1.61
C SER A 42 12.36 -14.52 -1.25
N ILE A 43 13.02 -13.40 -1.46
CA ILE A 43 12.49 -12.06 -1.29
C ILE A 43 12.49 -11.36 -2.64
N CYS A 44 11.34 -10.85 -3.07
CA CYS A 44 11.19 -10.07 -4.29
C CYS A 44 10.39 -8.82 -3.99
N VAL A 45 11.03 -7.65 -4.04
CA VAL A 45 10.43 -6.38 -3.63
C VAL A 45 10.59 -5.36 -4.73
N TYR A 46 9.47 -4.73 -5.12
CA TYR A 46 9.43 -3.60 -6.04
C TYR A 46 8.86 -2.39 -5.31
N TYR A 47 9.55 -1.26 -5.40
CA TYR A 47 9.09 0.00 -4.82
C TYR A 47 9.57 1.21 -5.63
N PRO A 48 8.87 2.36 -5.53
CA PRO A 48 9.23 3.56 -6.28
C PRO A 48 10.39 4.29 -5.61
N ARG A 49 11.28 4.86 -6.41
CA ARG A 49 12.19 5.93 -6.03
C ARG A 49 11.70 7.22 -6.64
N THR A 50 11.21 8.10 -5.81
CA THR A 50 10.58 9.35 -6.20
C THR A 50 11.57 10.53 -6.12
N PRO A 51 11.24 11.71 -6.68
CA PRO A 51 12.05 12.92 -6.46
C PRO A 51 11.88 13.54 -5.05
N TYR A 52 11.13 12.91 -4.14
CA TYR A 52 10.80 13.43 -2.81
C TYR A 52 11.48 12.62 -1.71
N ASP A 53 12.52 13.17 -1.09
CA ASP A 53 13.34 12.47 -0.09
C ASP A 53 12.51 11.97 1.10
N ILE A 54 11.61 12.82 1.66
CA ILE A 54 10.75 12.45 2.79
C ILE A 54 9.86 11.25 2.47
N LEU A 55 9.34 11.19 1.24
CA LEU A 55 8.53 10.06 0.78
C LEU A 55 9.39 8.80 0.60
N ASN A 56 10.60 8.95 0.04
CA ASN A 56 11.53 7.84 -0.11
C ASN A 56 11.98 7.27 1.24
N GLU A 57 12.22 8.12 2.23
CA GLU A 57 12.55 7.69 3.61
C GLU A 57 11.41 6.89 4.23
N GLU A 58 10.17 7.37 4.13
CA GLU A 58 8.99 6.66 4.63
C GLU A 58 8.82 5.28 3.96
N ILE A 59 8.94 5.23 2.63
CA ILE A 59 8.83 3.98 1.86
C ILE A 59 9.96 3.02 2.27
N ASN A 60 11.21 3.48 2.28
CA ASN A 60 12.36 2.63 2.60
C ASN A 60 12.31 2.10 4.04
N CYS A 61 11.87 2.91 5.01
CA CYS A 61 11.70 2.50 6.39
C CYS A 61 10.72 1.33 6.49
N ASN A 62 9.53 1.48 5.91
CA ASN A 62 8.49 0.44 5.96
C ASN A 62 8.90 -0.83 5.20
N ILE A 63 9.48 -0.71 4.01
CA ILE A 63 9.98 -1.88 3.24
C ILE A 63 11.05 -2.64 4.03
N SER A 64 11.98 -1.91 4.68
CA SER A 64 13.04 -2.52 5.48
C SER A 64 12.48 -3.23 6.72
N GLU A 65 11.43 -2.67 7.34
CA GLU A 65 10.73 -3.29 8.46
C GLU A 65 10.08 -4.61 8.03
N TYR A 66 9.31 -4.63 6.94
CA TYR A 66 8.71 -5.88 6.42
C TYR A 66 9.75 -6.96 6.10
N ILE A 67 10.87 -6.60 5.47
CA ILE A 67 11.95 -7.54 5.16
C ILE A 67 12.59 -8.07 6.47
N SER A 68 12.80 -7.19 7.45
CA SER A 68 13.37 -7.55 8.75
C SER A 68 12.46 -8.51 9.51
N ASP A 69 11.16 -8.20 9.59
CA ASP A 69 10.17 -9.02 10.29
C ASP A 69 10.03 -10.40 9.64
N PHE A 70 9.97 -10.45 8.30
CA PHE A 70 9.98 -11.71 7.58
C PHE A 70 11.22 -12.55 7.93
N LYS A 71 12.42 -11.96 7.89
CA LYS A 71 13.66 -12.66 8.23
C LYS A 71 13.69 -13.12 9.69
N GLN A 72 13.14 -12.33 10.59
CA GLN A 72 13.03 -12.71 12.00
C GLN A 72 12.11 -13.92 12.18
N CYS A 73 10.98 -13.97 11.50
CA CYS A 73 10.07 -15.11 11.52
C CYS A 73 10.74 -16.39 11.04
N LEU A 74 11.65 -16.33 10.05
CA LEU A 74 12.36 -17.50 9.54
C LEU A 74 13.15 -18.26 10.62
N SER A 75 13.58 -17.58 11.68
CA SER A 75 14.33 -18.21 12.78
C SER A 75 13.51 -19.22 13.58
N THR A 76 12.18 -19.10 13.54
CA THR A 76 11.23 -19.95 14.28
C THR A 76 10.58 -21.03 13.40
N LEU A 77 10.83 -20.99 12.08
CA LEU A 77 10.19 -21.88 11.11
C LEU A 77 11.08 -23.08 10.74
N SER A 78 10.46 -24.10 10.15
CA SER A 78 11.14 -25.33 9.74
C SER A 78 12.25 -25.07 8.74
N GLU A 79 13.42 -25.72 8.88
CA GLU A 79 14.54 -25.59 7.96
C GLU A 79 14.33 -26.29 6.62
N ASN A 80 13.36 -27.19 6.53
CA ASN A 80 13.13 -28.04 5.35
C ASN A 80 12.11 -27.44 4.35
N LYS A 81 11.71 -26.17 4.55
CA LYS A 81 10.77 -25.47 3.67
C LYS A 81 11.37 -24.19 3.13
N LYS A 82 10.90 -23.79 1.97
CA LYS A 82 11.23 -22.50 1.36
C LYS A 82 10.07 -21.53 1.59
N TYR A 83 10.39 -20.32 2.00
CA TYR A 83 9.47 -19.25 2.35
C TYR A 83 9.61 -18.07 1.40
N ASN A 84 8.55 -17.29 1.17
CA ASN A 84 8.58 -16.22 0.19
C ASN A 84 8.00 -14.93 0.76
N LEU A 85 8.64 -13.81 0.42
CA LEU A 85 8.12 -12.47 0.61
C LEU A 85 8.08 -11.76 -0.75
N ASN A 86 6.91 -11.30 -1.15
CA ASN A 86 6.73 -10.50 -2.36
C ASN A 86 6.08 -9.17 -2.01
N ILE A 87 6.64 -8.07 -2.48
CA ILE A 87 6.08 -6.73 -2.33
C ILE A 87 6.01 -6.09 -3.71
N ASN A 88 4.81 -5.68 -4.11
CA ASN A 88 4.55 -4.92 -5.32
C ASN A 88 3.78 -3.65 -4.96
N PHE A 89 3.74 -2.68 -5.87
CA PHE A 89 3.03 -1.45 -5.61
C PHE A 89 2.23 -0.94 -6.81
N GLU A 90 1.23 -0.13 -6.49
CA GLU A 90 0.48 0.69 -7.44
C GLU A 90 0.57 2.15 -7.02
N SER A 91 0.50 3.07 -7.97
CA SER A 91 0.56 4.50 -7.70
C SER A 91 -0.66 5.22 -8.24
N TYR A 92 -1.13 6.21 -7.47
CA TYR A 92 -2.29 7.03 -7.80
C TYR A 92 -1.97 8.50 -7.55
N LYS A 93 -2.43 9.39 -8.45
CA LYS A 93 -2.30 10.82 -8.26
C LYS A 93 -3.66 11.49 -8.27
N PHE A 94 -3.87 12.36 -7.32
CA PHE A 94 -5.03 13.23 -7.27
C PHE A 94 -4.63 14.63 -6.80
N LYS A 95 -4.74 15.61 -7.69
CA LYS A 95 -4.31 17.00 -7.41
C LYS A 95 -2.85 17.06 -6.94
N ASN A 96 -2.63 17.48 -5.71
CA ASN A 96 -1.32 17.58 -5.06
C ASN A 96 -0.93 16.33 -4.25
N TYR A 97 -1.76 15.28 -4.30
CA TYR A 97 -1.50 14.05 -3.55
C TYR A 97 -1.02 12.94 -4.48
N ILE A 98 0.03 12.25 -4.05
CA ILE A 98 0.45 10.97 -4.62
C ILE A 98 0.17 9.91 -3.56
N SER A 99 -0.40 8.79 -3.97
CA SER A 99 -0.65 7.64 -3.10
C SER A 99 0.01 6.41 -3.71
N TYR A 100 0.77 5.69 -2.90
CA TYR A 100 1.30 4.38 -3.22
C TYR A 100 0.60 3.33 -2.38
N VAL A 101 0.15 2.27 -3.02
CA VAL A 101 -0.50 1.12 -2.40
C VAL A 101 0.43 -0.07 -2.60
N PHE A 102 1.02 -0.57 -1.52
CA PHE A 102 1.89 -1.73 -1.55
C PHE A 102 1.08 -2.98 -1.21
N ASN A 103 1.14 -3.95 -2.11
CA ASN A 103 0.57 -5.27 -1.92
C ASN A 103 1.70 -6.19 -1.45
N ILE A 104 1.59 -6.67 -0.23
CA ILE A 104 2.57 -7.52 0.44
C ILE A 104 1.97 -8.92 0.53
N SER A 105 2.69 -9.91 0.03
CA SER A 105 2.30 -11.31 0.12
C SER A 105 3.46 -12.10 0.72
N GLU A 106 3.18 -12.85 1.79
CA GLU A 106 4.16 -13.71 2.43
C GLU A 106 3.65 -15.15 2.58
N ASN A 107 4.53 -16.09 2.29
CA ASN A 107 4.32 -17.49 2.57
C ASN A 107 5.26 -17.94 3.68
N LEU A 108 4.70 -18.17 4.86
CA LEU A 108 5.41 -18.67 6.04
C LEU A 108 5.13 -20.17 6.28
N GLY A 109 4.78 -20.92 5.21
CA GLY A 109 4.52 -22.35 5.26
C GLY A 109 3.11 -22.73 5.71
N CYS A 110 2.19 -21.77 5.80
CA CYS A 110 0.78 -21.96 5.99
C CYS A 110 0.11 -22.51 4.72
N ILE A 111 -1.16 -22.92 4.82
CA ILE A 111 -1.92 -23.46 3.67
C ILE A 111 -2.17 -22.36 2.62
N HIS A 112 -2.29 -21.12 3.07
CA HIS A 112 -2.49 -19.96 2.21
C HIS A 112 -1.43 -18.91 2.51
N ASP A 113 -1.06 -18.14 1.48
CA ASP A 113 -0.22 -16.97 1.63
C ASP A 113 -0.98 -15.90 2.44
N GLU A 114 -0.27 -15.23 3.33
CA GLU A 114 -0.80 -14.06 4.02
C GLU A 114 -0.61 -12.83 3.14
N SER A 115 -1.64 -11.99 3.10
CA SER A 115 -1.63 -10.79 2.27
C SER A 115 -1.96 -9.55 3.09
N TYR A 116 -1.14 -8.51 2.94
CA TYR A 116 -1.29 -7.24 3.63
C TYR A 116 -1.28 -6.09 2.62
N ILE A 117 -1.92 -5.00 2.99
CA ILE A 117 -1.88 -3.75 2.22
C ILE A 117 -1.28 -2.66 3.11
N TYR A 118 -0.18 -2.06 2.63
CA TYR A 118 0.38 -0.85 3.19
C TYR A 118 0.16 0.32 2.22
N THR A 119 -0.17 1.49 2.75
CA THR A 119 -0.38 2.68 1.92
C THR A 119 0.37 3.86 2.47
N VAL A 120 0.94 4.66 1.57
CA VAL A 120 1.52 5.97 1.90
C VAL A 120 0.93 7.04 1.00
N VAL A 121 0.51 8.15 1.60
CA VAL A 121 -0.01 9.33 0.89
C VAL A 121 0.92 10.51 1.13
N TYR A 122 1.30 11.20 0.07
CA TYR A 122 2.19 12.35 0.13
C TYR A 122 1.55 13.59 -0.47
N ASP A 123 1.60 14.71 0.27
CA ASP A 123 1.16 16.03 -0.21
C ASP A 123 2.37 16.75 -0.82
N ILE A 124 2.43 16.79 -2.15
CA ILE A 124 3.51 17.44 -2.91
C ILE A 124 3.66 18.91 -2.52
N LYS A 125 2.53 19.60 -2.36
CA LYS A 125 2.53 21.04 -2.07
C LYS A 125 3.05 21.35 -0.67
N LYS A 126 2.80 20.46 0.29
CA LYS A 126 3.23 20.62 1.68
C LYS A 126 4.54 19.89 1.98
N ASN A 127 5.04 19.12 1.01
CA ASN A 127 6.26 18.33 1.16
C ASN A 127 6.23 17.42 2.41
N LYS A 128 5.13 16.67 2.58
CA LYS A 128 4.96 15.80 3.75
C LYS A 128 4.13 14.55 3.48
N VAL A 129 4.43 13.48 4.20
CA VAL A 129 3.56 12.32 4.30
C VAL A 129 2.29 12.73 5.07
N VAL A 130 1.14 12.28 4.59
CA VAL A 130 -0.19 12.63 5.12
C VAL A 130 -0.84 11.39 5.70
N LYS A 131 -1.33 11.50 6.93
CA LYS A 131 -2.08 10.46 7.62
C LYS A 131 -3.57 10.75 7.54
N ILE A 132 -4.40 9.71 7.69
CA ILE A 132 -5.86 9.86 7.66
C ILE A 132 -6.35 10.89 8.69
N GLN A 133 -5.67 10.98 9.83
CA GLN A 133 -5.98 11.96 10.88
C GLN A 133 -5.89 13.41 10.39
N ASP A 134 -4.97 13.72 9.48
CA ASP A 134 -4.83 15.05 8.86
C ASP A 134 -6.09 15.47 8.06
N PHE A 135 -6.87 14.49 7.58
CA PHE A 135 -8.13 14.74 6.87
C PHE A 135 -9.32 14.77 7.82
N ILE A 136 -9.38 13.86 8.80
CA ILE A 136 -10.48 13.76 9.77
C ILE A 136 -10.59 15.03 10.61
N LEU A 137 -9.46 15.60 11.03
CA LEU A 137 -9.42 16.85 11.78
C LEU A 137 -10.05 18.06 11.04
N LYS A 138 -10.23 17.94 9.73
CA LYS A 138 -10.83 19.00 8.88
C LYS A 138 -12.29 18.76 8.57
N ASP A 139 -12.75 17.52 8.62
CA ASP A 139 -14.14 17.11 8.36
C ASP A 139 -14.48 15.95 9.28
N GLU A 140 -15.13 16.27 10.42
CA GLU A 140 -15.55 15.28 11.41
C GLU A 140 -16.49 14.21 10.83
N LYS A 141 -17.22 14.54 9.77
CA LYS A 141 -18.12 13.62 9.07
C LYS A 141 -17.41 12.74 8.04
N LEU A 142 -16.09 12.90 7.86
CA LEU A 142 -15.35 12.13 6.86
C LEU A 142 -15.35 10.64 7.17
N LEU A 143 -15.21 10.26 8.44
CA LEU A 143 -15.25 8.86 8.85
C LEU A 143 -16.59 8.21 8.56
N ASP A 144 -17.70 8.91 8.83
CA ASP A 144 -19.05 8.41 8.54
C ASP A 144 -19.21 8.17 7.02
N LYS A 145 -18.76 9.11 6.20
CA LYS A 145 -18.80 9.00 4.74
C LYS A 145 -17.95 7.83 4.23
N ILE A 146 -16.76 7.62 4.80
CA ILE A 146 -15.88 6.51 4.45
C ILE A 146 -16.55 5.19 4.86
N SER A 147 -17.08 5.12 6.07
CA SER A 147 -17.76 3.93 6.60
C SER A 147 -18.97 3.55 5.74
N GLU A 148 -19.83 4.52 5.43
CA GLU A 148 -20.99 4.32 4.56
C GLU A 148 -20.57 3.83 3.16
N TYR A 149 -19.53 4.44 2.60
CA TYR A 149 -19.02 4.01 1.29
C TYR A 149 -18.48 2.57 1.34
N CYS A 150 -17.64 2.25 2.33
CA CYS A 150 -17.09 0.90 2.48
C CYS A 150 -18.22 -0.14 2.65
N TYR A 151 -19.20 0.16 3.47
CA TYR A 151 -20.36 -0.71 3.68
C TYR A 151 -21.11 -0.96 2.37
N ASN A 152 -21.39 0.10 1.61
CA ASN A 152 -22.10 -0.01 0.33
C ASN A 152 -21.28 -0.77 -0.75
N GLU A 153 -19.94 -0.68 -0.73
CA GLU A 153 -19.10 -1.45 -1.67
C GLU A 153 -19.03 -2.94 -1.26
N LEU A 154 -18.97 -3.23 0.05
CA LEU A 154 -18.99 -4.61 0.56
C LEU A 154 -20.30 -5.33 0.23
N LEU A 155 -21.44 -4.63 0.32
CA LEU A 155 -22.75 -5.19 -0.04
C LEU A 155 -22.89 -5.55 -1.53
N LYS A 156 -22.02 -5.02 -2.40
CA LYS A 156 -22.03 -5.36 -3.83
C LYS A 156 -21.26 -6.64 -4.15
N ASN A 157 -20.47 -7.14 -3.20
CA ASN A 157 -19.75 -8.40 -3.32
C ASN A 157 -20.65 -9.54 -2.82
N ASP A 158 -21.26 -10.27 -3.74
CA ASP A 158 -22.17 -11.40 -3.45
C ASP A 158 -21.52 -12.51 -2.58
N GLU A 159 -20.17 -12.58 -2.55
CA GLU A 159 -19.43 -13.53 -1.70
C GLU A 159 -19.42 -13.17 -0.21
N ILE A 160 -19.76 -11.93 0.16
CA ILE A 160 -19.77 -11.46 1.56
C ILE A 160 -21.22 -11.39 2.09
N ALA A 161 -22.20 -11.38 1.19
CA ALA A 161 -23.63 -11.27 1.53
C ALA A 161 -24.31 -12.64 1.81
N SER A 162 -23.59 -13.74 1.68
CA SER A 162 -24.02 -15.13 1.97
C SER A 162 -23.39 -15.63 3.27
#